data_42eda9ee2cb7e19c30d9e4dc21426553
#
_entry.id   42eda9ee2cb7e19c30d9e4dc21426553
#
_cell.length_a   1.000
_cell.length_b   1.000
_cell.length_c   1.000
_cell.angle_alpha   90.00
_cell.angle_beta   90.00
_cell.angle_gamma   90.00
#
_symmetry.space_group_name_H-M   'P 1'
#
loop_
_entity.id
_entity.type
_entity.pdbx_description
1 polymer ?
#
loop_
_entity_poly.entity_id
_entity_poly.type
_entity_poly.pdbx_seq_one_letter_code
_entity_poly.pdbx_strand_id
1 'polypeptide(L)'
;RTAARALMGALLEECQDEKKTSELYRLALKDPLADLCKAVQNTDAGAFLDIQSEKMAGSVRSVGASFLRCLKYLGDTGSPFSIREWVADDSRGQRLFICCRPSERAALAPLLSCWFSIAVRSLLYLDPSFERRIWYVVDELPTLNKVKELEAFVAEGRKYGGCGLF
;
A
#
# COMPACT_ATOMS: atom_id res chain seq x y z
N ARG A 1 4.82 10.53 -12.51
CA ARG A 1 3.91 9.65 -11.71
C ARG A 1 3.85 8.24 -12.28
N THR A 2 3.74 8.04 -13.58
CA THR A 2 3.69 6.71 -14.24
C THR A 2 4.95 5.90 -13.95
N ALA A 3 6.13 6.48 -14.15
CA ALA A 3 7.42 5.82 -13.89
C ALA A 3 7.59 5.38 -12.42
N ALA A 4 7.20 6.22 -11.46
CA ALA A 4 7.26 5.84 -10.04
C ALA A 4 6.27 4.72 -9.69
N ARG A 5 5.12 4.67 -10.36
CA ARG A 5 4.16 3.56 -10.19
C ARG A 5 4.71 2.27 -10.80
N ALA A 6 5.32 2.32 -11.98
CA ALA A 6 5.99 1.19 -12.61
C ALA A 6 7.12 0.65 -11.71
N LEU A 7 7.95 1.55 -11.14
CA LEU A 7 8.97 1.17 -10.18
C LEU A 7 8.38 0.45 -8.96
N MET A 8 7.32 0.98 -8.37
CA MET A 8 6.69 0.35 -7.22
C MET A 8 6.12 -1.03 -7.57
N GLY A 9 5.47 -1.17 -8.74
CA GLY A 9 4.98 -2.46 -9.24
C GLY A 9 6.10 -3.48 -9.39
N ALA A 10 7.16 -3.10 -10.09
CA ALA A 10 8.33 -3.96 -10.31
C ALA A 10 9.02 -4.41 -9.01
N LEU A 11 9.18 -3.49 -8.05
CA LEU A 11 9.74 -3.81 -6.74
C LEU A 11 8.86 -4.77 -5.94
N LEU A 12 7.55 -4.64 -6.06
CA LEU A 12 6.61 -5.56 -5.40
C LEU A 12 6.63 -6.95 -6.06
N GLU A 13 6.74 -7.03 -7.38
CA GLU A 13 6.89 -8.29 -8.12
C GLU A 13 8.19 -9.00 -7.74
N GLU A 14 9.31 -8.29 -7.68
CA GLU A 14 10.59 -8.83 -7.22
C GLU A 14 10.56 -9.32 -5.77
N CYS A 15 9.65 -8.79 -4.95
CA CYS A 15 9.54 -9.14 -3.53
C CYS A 15 8.48 -10.21 -3.24
N GLN A 16 7.78 -10.75 -4.25
CA GLN A 16 6.75 -11.79 -4.04
C GLN A 16 7.33 -13.11 -3.51
N ASP A 17 8.60 -13.39 -3.77
CA ASP A 17 9.28 -14.62 -3.37
C ASP A 17 10.04 -14.47 -2.04
N GLU A 18 9.33 -14.27 -0.93
CA GLU A 18 9.87 -14.28 0.45
C GLU A 18 10.78 -13.10 0.85
N LYS A 19 10.95 -12.08 0.03
CA LYS A 19 11.77 -10.93 0.41
C LYS A 19 11.10 -10.11 1.49
N LYS A 20 11.89 -9.80 2.52
CA LYS A 20 11.44 -9.01 3.65
C LYS A 20 11.24 -7.55 3.28
N THR A 21 10.32 -6.87 3.95
CA THR A 21 10.06 -5.43 3.73
C THR A 21 11.32 -4.58 3.87
N SER A 22 12.26 -4.99 4.73
CA SER A 22 13.57 -4.34 4.91
C SER A 22 14.44 -4.43 3.64
N GLU A 23 14.40 -5.53 2.91
CA GLU A 23 15.15 -5.69 1.65
C GLU A 23 14.57 -4.79 0.55
N LEU A 24 13.24 -4.74 0.44
CA LEU A 24 12.56 -3.80 -0.45
C LEU A 24 12.96 -2.35 -0.15
N TYR A 25 12.92 -1.98 1.12
CA TYR A 25 13.31 -0.64 1.56
C TYR A 25 14.77 -0.34 1.23
N ARG A 26 15.67 -1.29 1.46
CA ARG A 26 17.10 -1.15 1.19
C ARG A 26 17.35 -0.97 -0.30
N LEU A 27 16.82 -1.86 -1.14
CA LEU A 27 16.97 -1.81 -2.61
C LEU A 27 16.43 -0.50 -3.19
N ALA A 28 15.24 -0.09 -2.74
CA ALA A 28 14.60 1.11 -3.24
C ALA A 28 15.33 2.41 -2.84
N LEU A 29 15.86 2.46 -1.61
CA LEU A 29 16.25 3.73 -0.98
C LEU A 29 17.73 3.83 -0.60
N LYS A 30 18.41 2.72 -0.35
CA LYS A 30 19.78 2.73 0.19
C LYS A 30 20.82 2.21 -0.78
N ASP A 31 20.51 1.15 -1.53
CA ASP A 31 21.46 0.51 -2.41
C ASP A 31 21.85 1.45 -3.60
N PRO A 32 23.00 1.23 -4.23
CA PRO A 32 23.41 1.99 -5.41
C PRO A 32 22.33 1.99 -6.49
N LEU A 33 22.22 3.10 -7.24
CA LEU A 33 21.23 3.24 -8.31
C LEU A 33 21.40 2.13 -9.37
N ALA A 34 22.65 1.70 -9.61
CA ALA A 34 22.95 0.62 -10.54
C ALA A 34 22.30 -0.73 -10.15
N ASP A 35 22.25 -1.03 -8.85
CA ASP A 35 21.64 -2.26 -8.35
C ASP A 35 20.13 -2.23 -8.49
N LEU A 36 19.52 -1.07 -8.21
CA LEU A 36 18.11 -0.85 -8.47
C LEU A 36 17.76 -0.99 -9.95
N CYS A 37 18.55 -0.39 -10.85
CA CYS A 37 18.35 -0.50 -12.31
C CYS A 37 18.46 -1.96 -12.78
N LYS A 38 19.42 -2.72 -12.26
CA LYS A 38 19.55 -4.15 -12.56
C LYS A 38 18.34 -4.96 -12.12
N ALA A 39 17.87 -4.72 -10.90
CA ALA A 39 16.72 -5.45 -10.34
C ALA A 39 15.45 -5.27 -11.17
N VAL A 40 15.25 -4.08 -11.74
CA VAL A 40 14.02 -3.77 -12.49
C VAL A 40 14.18 -3.79 -14.01
N GLN A 41 15.35 -4.15 -14.53
CA GLN A 41 15.65 -4.05 -15.97
C GLN A 41 14.69 -4.87 -16.87
N ASN A 42 14.19 -5.99 -16.37
CA ASN A 42 13.29 -6.88 -17.12
C ASN A 42 11.80 -6.59 -16.85
N THR A 43 11.49 -5.47 -16.22
CA THR A 43 10.12 -5.04 -15.90
C THR A 43 9.76 -3.76 -16.65
N ASP A 44 8.49 -3.34 -16.58
CA ASP A 44 8.03 -2.06 -17.13
C ASP A 44 8.83 -0.86 -16.59
N ALA A 45 9.39 -0.99 -15.37
CA ALA A 45 10.21 0.05 -14.78
C ALA A 45 11.57 0.21 -15.44
N GLY A 46 12.10 -0.84 -16.08
CA GLY A 46 13.38 -0.81 -16.79
C GLY A 46 13.42 0.26 -17.88
N ALA A 47 12.29 0.52 -18.53
CA ALA A 47 12.19 1.59 -19.54
C ALA A 47 12.42 3.01 -18.97
N PHE A 48 12.24 3.19 -17.66
CA PHE A 48 12.38 4.49 -16.98
C PHE A 48 13.63 4.57 -16.11
N LEU A 49 14.26 3.44 -15.83
CA LEU A 49 15.39 3.29 -14.92
C LEU A 49 16.62 2.74 -15.67
N ASP A 50 17.03 3.46 -16.72
CA ASP A 50 18.26 3.16 -17.44
C ASP A 50 19.46 3.85 -16.75
N ILE A 51 20.51 3.08 -16.50
CA ILE A 51 21.76 3.57 -15.91
C ILE A 51 22.44 4.65 -16.79
N GLN A 52 22.19 4.61 -18.12
CA GLN A 52 22.69 5.64 -19.05
C GLN A 52 22.02 6.99 -18.85
N SER A 53 20.86 7.03 -18.17
CA SER A 53 20.10 8.21 -17.85
C SER A 53 20.03 8.44 -16.33
N GLU A 54 21.17 8.53 -15.65
CA GLU A 54 21.23 8.66 -14.17
C GLU A 54 20.34 9.76 -13.60
N LYS A 55 20.23 10.91 -14.27
CA LYS A 55 19.39 12.01 -13.81
C LYS A 55 17.90 11.63 -13.80
N MET A 56 17.46 10.91 -14.84
CA MET A 56 16.06 10.45 -14.93
C MET A 56 15.80 9.36 -13.91
N ALA A 57 16.66 8.36 -13.83
CA ALA A 57 16.56 7.26 -12.87
C ALA A 57 16.59 7.78 -11.41
N GLY A 58 17.47 8.74 -11.11
CA GLY A 58 17.52 9.40 -9.81
C GLY A 58 16.24 10.18 -9.47
N SER A 59 15.65 10.85 -10.46
CA SER A 59 14.37 11.55 -10.27
C SER A 59 13.21 10.57 -10.00
N VAL A 60 13.13 9.46 -10.76
CA VAL A 60 12.13 8.41 -10.57
C VAL A 60 12.27 7.79 -9.17
N ARG A 61 13.52 7.45 -8.78
CA ARG A 61 13.82 6.95 -7.44
C ARG A 61 13.40 7.92 -6.36
N SER A 62 13.70 9.22 -6.50
CA SER A 62 13.33 10.24 -5.51
C SER A 62 11.82 10.33 -5.31
N VAL A 63 11.04 10.29 -6.40
CA VAL A 63 9.57 10.28 -6.32
C VAL A 63 9.08 8.98 -5.67
N GLY A 64 9.60 7.81 -6.07
CA GLY A 64 9.28 6.53 -5.44
C GLY A 64 9.61 6.50 -3.95
N ALA A 65 10.74 7.06 -3.57
CA ALA A 65 11.19 7.15 -2.19
C ALA A 65 10.19 7.86 -1.27
N SER A 66 9.49 8.87 -1.76
CA SER A 66 8.49 9.60 -0.97
C SER A 66 7.33 8.70 -0.51
N PHE A 67 7.01 7.66 -1.27
CA PHE A 67 5.98 6.68 -0.93
C PHE A 67 6.52 5.48 -0.16
N LEU A 68 7.75 5.07 -0.43
CA LEU A 68 8.33 3.85 0.15
C LEU A 68 8.99 4.07 1.52
N ARG A 69 9.23 5.33 1.92
CA ARG A 69 9.81 5.65 3.24
C ARG A 69 9.01 5.10 4.42
N CYS A 70 7.72 4.94 4.27
CA CYS A 70 6.85 4.35 5.31
C CYS A 70 7.18 2.89 5.60
N LEU A 71 7.81 2.16 4.65
CA LEU A 71 8.18 0.75 4.83
C LEU A 71 9.17 0.52 5.97
N LYS A 72 9.96 1.55 6.33
CA LYS A 72 10.88 1.45 7.49
C LYS A 72 10.18 1.16 8.82
N TYR A 73 8.87 1.44 8.91
CA TYR A 73 8.06 1.20 10.10
C TYR A 73 7.45 -0.19 10.13
N LEU A 74 7.53 -0.93 9.01
CA LEU A 74 7.10 -2.32 8.94
C LEU A 74 8.26 -3.22 9.35
N GLY A 75 8.01 -4.10 10.31
CA GLY A 75 8.98 -5.13 10.72
C GLY A 75 8.93 -6.33 9.76
N ASP A 76 10.03 -7.10 9.77
CA ASP A 76 10.11 -8.37 9.05
C ASP A 76 9.71 -9.56 9.94
N THR A 77 9.14 -9.26 11.11
CA THR A 77 8.83 -10.26 12.14
C THR A 77 7.32 -10.45 12.27
N GLY A 78 6.90 -11.66 12.49
CA GLY A 78 5.52 -12.03 12.75
C GLY A 78 4.90 -12.88 11.65
N SER A 79 3.73 -13.40 11.92
CA SER A 79 2.92 -14.07 10.92
C SER A 79 2.42 -13.05 9.89
N PRO A 80 2.42 -13.38 8.61
CA PRO A 80 1.86 -12.52 7.59
C PRO A 80 0.38 -12.25 7.91
N PHE A 81 -0.01 -10.97 7.91
CA PHE A 81 -1.38 -10.54 8.10
C PHE A 81 -1.93 -9.98 6.79
N SER A 82 -3.04 -10.51 6.33
CA SER A 82 -3.70 -10.08 5.11
C SER A 82 -5.01 -9.35 5.44
N ILE A 83 -5.04 -8.05 5.15
CA ILE A 83 -6.27 -7.25 5.28
C ILE A 83 -7.39 -7.83 4.39
N ARG A 84 -7.03 -8.35 3.20
CA ARG A 84 -7.99 -8.96 2.28
C ARG A 84 -8.65 -10.18 2.89
N GLU A 85 -7.86 -11.09 3.44
CA GLU A 85 -8.36 -12.30 4.09
C GLU A 85 -9.19 -11.96 5.32
N TRP A 86 -8.73 -10.98 6.12
CA TRP A 86 -9.45 -10.52 7.30
C TRP A 86 -10.82 -9.93 6.94
N VAL A 87 -10.94 -9.16 5.84
CA VAL A 87 -12.23 -8.62 5.37
C VAL A 87 -13.14 -9.72 4.83
N ALA A 88 -12.56 -10.77 4.22
CA ALA A 88 -13.30 -11.91 3.65
C ALA A 88 -13.73 -12.94 4.72
N ASP A 89 -13.14 -12.87 5.93
CA ASP A 89 -13.47 -13.78 7.01
C ASP A 89 -14.82 -13.42 7.61
N ASP A 90 -15.78 -14.35 7.53
CA ASP A 90 -17.12 -14.19 8.09
C ASP A 90 -17.19 -14.38 9.62
N SER A 91 -16.06 -14.56 10.31
CA SER A 91 -16.00 -14.66 11.78
C SER A 91 -16.55 -13.37 12.42
N ARG A 92 -17.52 -13.52 13.32
CA ARG A 92 -18.15 -12.38 13.98
C ARG A 92 -17.29 -11.85 15.14
N GLY A 93 -17.33 -10.53 15.33
CA GLY A 93 -16.72 -9.86 16.49
C GLY A 93 -15.23 -9.57 16.35
N GLN A 94 -14.63 -9.80 15.20
CA GLN A 94 -13.25 -9.40 14.93
C GLN A 94 -13.09 -7.88 14.85
N ARG A 95 -11.95 -7.37 15.31
CA ARG A 95 -11.61 -5.95 15.26
C ARG A 95 -10.17 -5.79 14.81
N LEU A 96 -9.96 -4.92 13.82
CA LEU A 96 -8.64 -4.51 13.35
C LEU A 96 -8.43 -3.04 13.72
N PHE A 97 -7.44 -2.77 14.56
CA PHE A 97 -7.03 -1.41 14.89
C PHE A 97 -5.75 -1.05 14.14
N ILE A 98 -5.81 0.04 13.39
CA ILE A 98 -4.65 0.61 12.69
C ILE A 98 -4.35 1.95 13.34
N CYS A 99 -3.33 1.98 14.18
CA CYS A 99 -2.96 3.14 14.97
C CYS A 99 -1.58 3.65 14.59
N CYS A 100 -1.38 4.96 14.66
CA CYS A 100 -0.07 5.58 14.51
C CYS A 100 0.11 6.72 15.52
N ARG A 101 1.37 7.02 15.86
CA ARG A 101 1.67 8.17 16.70
C ARG A 101 1.51 9.46 15.91
N PRO A 102 1.05 10.57 16.54
CA PRO A 102 0.93 11.86 15.86
C PRO A 102 2.21 12.31 15.15
N SER A 103 3.37 12.06 15.75
CA SER A 103 4.69 12.40 15.19
C SER A 103 5.06 11.60 13.92
N GLU A 104 4.44 10.44 13.70
CA GLU A 104 4.72 9.53 12.58
C GLU A 104 3.65 9.61 11.49
N ARG A 105 2.55 10.29 11.77
CA ARG A 105 1.35 10.36 10.93
C ARG A 105 1.67 10.75 9.49
N ALA A 106 2.41 11.83 9.29
CA ALA A 106 2.78 12.30 7.93
C ALA A 106 3.62 11.27 7.15
N ALA A 107 4.51 10.55 7.84
CA ALA A 107 5.35 9.54 7.22
C ALA A 107 4.58 8.25 6.89
N LEU A 108 3.57 7.92 7.69
CA LEU A 108 2.73 6.72 7.54
C LEU A 108 1.50 6.94 6.66
N ALA A 109 1.12 8.18 6.34
CA ALA A 109 -0.07 8.48 5.55
C ALA A 109 -0.18 7.68 4.23
N PRO A 110 0.90 7.44 3.44
CA PRO A 110 0.82 6.59 2.24
C PRO A 110 0.43 5.15 2.56
N LEU A 111 0.98 4.59 3.64
CA LEU A 111 0.72 3.21 4.07
C LEU A 111 -0.70 3.06 4.61
N LEU A 112 -1.14 3.98 5.46
CA LEU A 112 -2.50 4.00 6.01
C LEU A 112 -3.55 4.10 4.89
N SER A 113 -3.30 4.98 3.91
CA SER A 113 -4.17 5.14 2.74
C SER A 113 -4.21 3.87 1.88
N CYS A 114 -3.08 3.20 1.72
CA CYS A 114 -2.99 1.93 1.00
C CYS A 114 -3.80 0.83 1.71
N TRP A 115 -3.62 0.67 3.01
CA TRP A 115 -4.36 -0.32 3.80
C TRP A 115 -5.87 -0.06 3.80
N PHE A 116 -6.28 1.19 3.92
CA PHE A 116 -7.69 1.57 3.80
C PHE A 116 -8.24 1.24 2.41
N SER A 117 -7.50 1.55 1.33
CA SER A 117 -7.87 1.21 -0.04
C SER A 117 -8.00 -0.31 -0.23
N ILE A 118 -7.07 -1.10 0.32
CA ILE A 118 -7.13 -2.57 0.26
C ILE A 118 -8.38 -3.06 0.97
N ALA A 119 -8.67 -2.56 2.17
CA ALA A 119 -9.85 -2.95 2.94
C ALA A 119 -11.16 -2.66 2.21
N VAL A 120 -11.29 -1.45 1.63
CA VAL A 120 -12.47 -1.07 0.84
C VAL A 120 -12.62 -1.94 -0.41
N ARG A 121 -11.54 -2.12 -1.17
CA ARG A 121 -11.57 -2.98 -2.36
C ARG A 121 -11.96 -4.40 -2.01
N SER A 122 -11.39 -4.94 -0.95
CA SER A 122 -11.71 -6.29 -0.49
C SER A 122 -13.19 -6.45 -0.19
N LEU A 123 -13.80 -5.46 0.48
CA LEU A 123 -15.24 -5.45 0.71
C LEU A 123 -16.04 -5.44 -0.60
N LEU A 124 -15.68 -4.56 -1.54
CA LEU A 124 -16.41 -4.40 -2.82
C LEU A 124 -16.24 -5.60 -3.76
N TYR A 125 -15.28 -6.50 -3.51
CA TYR A 125 -15.10 -7.75 -4.23
C TYR A 125 -15.90 -8.91 -3.65
N LEU A 126 -16.49 -8.76 -2.46
CA LEU A 126 -17.34 -9.79 -1.86
C LEU A 126 -18.72 -9.84 -2.54
N ASP A 127 -19.42 -10.95 -2.37
CA ASP A 127 -20.81 -11.03 -2.78
C ASP A 127 -21.68 -10.03 -1.98
N PRO A 128 -22.70 -9.43 -2.60
CA PRO A 128 -23.66 -8.59 -1.90
C PRO A 128 -24.28 -9.30 -0.68
N SER A 129 -24.38 -8.60 0.44
CA SER A 129 -24.93 -9.18 1.66
C SER A 129 -25.62 -8.10 2.51
N PHE A 130 -26.87 -8.36 2.88
CA PHE A 130 -27.62 -7.48 3.80
C PHE A 130 -27.43 -7.86 5.28
N GLU A 131 -26.80 -9.00 5.55
CA GLU A 131 -26.52 -9.47 6.91
C GLU A 131 -25.14 -9.10 7.40
N ARG A 132 -24.15 -9.01 6.49
CA ARG A 132 -22.79 -8.59 6.80
C ARG A 132 -22.78 -7.14 7.28
N ARG A 133 -21.95 -6.88 8.31
CA ARG A 133 -21.68 -5.53 8.81
C ARG A 133 -20.21 -5.38 9.11
N ILE A 134 -19.47 -4.72 8.22
CA ILE A 134 -18.07 -4.36 8.43
C ILE A 134 -18.01 -2.85 8.62
N TRP A 135 -17.64 -2.43 9.81
CA TRP A 135 -17.53 -1.03 10.17
C TRP A 135 -16.15 -0.48 9.84
N TYR A 136 -16.12 0.59 9.07
CA TYR A 136 -14.94 1.39 8.79
C TYR A 136 -15.05 2.67 9.62
N VAL A 137 -14.29 2.73 10.70
CA VAL A 137 -14.26 3.88 11.60
C VAL A 137 -12.94 4.62 11.38
N VAL A 138 -13.00 5.85 10.92
CA VAL A 138 -11.83 6.69 10.63
C VAL A 138 -11.96 7.98 11.43
N ASP A 139 -11.24 8.05 12.55
CA ASP A 139 -11.27 9.18 13.48
C ASP A 139 -10.73 10.49 12.86
N GLU A 140 -9.74 10.38 11.96
CA GLU A 140 -9.09 11.55 11.36
C GLU A 140 -8.90 11.33 9.84
N LEU A 141 -9.98 11.42 9.09
CA LEU A 141 -9.97 11.23 7.63
C LEU A 141 -8.99 12.16 6.88
N PRO A 142 -8.81 13.45 7.25
CA PRO A 142 -7.88 14.35 6.59
C PRO A 142 -6.41 13.90 6.66
N THR A 143 -6.06 12.98 7.55
CA THR A 143 -4.69 12.44 7.64
C THR A 143 -4.35 11.45 6.55
N LEU A 144 -5.35 10.87 5.92
CA LEU A 144 -5.16 9.99 4.78
C LEU A 144 -4.86 10.81 3.51
N ASN A 145 -4.01 10.26 2.64
CA ASN A 145 -3.90 10.80 1.29
C ASN A 145 -5.23 10.61 0.55
N LYS A 146 -5.37 11.28 -0.60
CA LYS A 146 -6.58 11.09 -1.42
C LYS A 146 -6.79 9.61 -1.75
N VAL A 147 -7.85 9.03 -1.16
CA VAL A 147 -8.27 7.64 -1.34
C VAL A 147 -9.45 7.63 -2.31
N LYS A 148 -9.22 7.17 -3.53
CA LYS A 148 -10.28 7.11 -4.57
C LYS A 148 -11.38 6.11 -4.20
N GLU A 149 -11.01 5.06 -3.50
CA GLU A 149 -11.91 3.99 -3.09
C GLU A 149 -12.97 4.45 -2.09
N LEU A 150 -12.74 5.58 -1.41
CA LEU A 150 -13.72 6.17 -0.50
C LEU A 150 -15.01 6.60 -1.25
N GLU A 151 -14.88 7.15 -2.45
CA GLU A 151 -16.02 7.51 -3.27
C GLU A 151 -16.88 6.28 -3.62
N ALA A 152 -16.24 5.20 -4.03
CA ALA A 152 -16.91 3.92 -4.30
C ALA A 152 -17.52 3.30 -3.03
N PHE A 153 -16.82 3.39 -1.91
CA PHE A 153 -17.34 2.89 -0.63
C PHE A 153 -18.63 3.62 -0.21
N VAL A 154 -18.64 4.95 -0.30
CA VAL A 154 -19.82 5.75 0.05
C VAL A 154 -21.00 5.45 -0.90
N ALA A 155 -20.72 5.28 -2.20
CA ALA A 155 -21.73 5.01 -3.21
C ALA A 155 -22.33 3.59 -3.10
N GLU A 156 -21.49 2.58 -2.87
CA GLU A 156 -21.89 1.18 -3.07
C GLU A 156 -21.63 0.28 -1.84
N GLY A 157 -20.82 0.71 -0.89
CA GLY A 157 -20.37 -0.13 0.24
C GLY A 157 -21.51 -0.79 1.02
N ARG A 158 -22.65 -0.11 1.16
CA ARG A 158 -23.84 -0.64 1.83
C ARG A 158 -24.33 -1.96 1.23
N LYS A 159 -24.27 -2.11 -0.10
CA LYS A 159 -24.68 -3.31 -0.83
C LYS A 159 -23.87 -4.55 -0.40
N TYR A 160 -22.63 -4.33 -0.02
CA TYR A 160 -21.68 -5.38 0.39
C TYR A 160 -21.56 -5.52 1.91
N GLY A 161 -22.40 -4.79 2.66
CA GLY A 161 -22.40 -4.81 4.12
C GLY A 161 -21.41 -3.83 4.78
N GLY A 162 -20.88 -2.86 4.02
CA GLY A 162 -20.03 -1.81 4.55
C GLY A 162 -20.81 -0.74 5.30
N CYS A 163 -20.32 -0.36 6.47
CA CYS A 163 -20.80 0.75 7.29
C CYS A 163 -19.63 1.70 7.56
N GLY A 164 -19.82 3.00 7.40
CA GLY A 164 -18.76 3.99 7.56
C GLY A 164 -19.10 5.03 8.64
N LEU A 165 -18.07 5.38 9.41
CA LEU A 165 -18.05 6.52 10.32
C LEU A 165 -16.73 7.28 10.05
N PHE A 166 -16.82 8.53 9.55
CA PHE A 166 -15.70 9.33 9.08
C PHE A 166 -15.70 10.71 9.71
#